data_4269a884b6432bdf315706e1873cfacb
#
_entry.id   4269a884b6432bdf315706e1873cfacb
#
_cell.length_a   1.000
_cell.length_b   1.000
_cell.length_c   1.000
_cell.angle_alpha   90.00
_cell.angle_beta   90.00
_cell.angle_gamma   90.00
#
_symmetry.space_group_name_H-M   'P 1'
#
loop_
_entity.id
_entity.type
_entity.pdbx_description
1 polymer ?
#
loop_
_entity_poly.entity_id
_entity_poly.type
_entity_poly.pdbx_seq_one_letter_code
_entity_poly.pdbx_strand_id
1 'polypeptide(L)'
;MEPVIVIGAGLAGSEAAWQLARRGVSVTLREMKPAKMTPAHHTEWFGELVCSNSLRSDQLENAVGLLKEELRRMDSLILTCADAHRVEAGGALAVDRHGFARAVTEKIRSHPLITVEEGEVTHQYFPFHHCRCIGIWKILVQLLVCECHSCDLTLFHFTHDLFHLFQ
;
A
#
# COMPACT_ATOMS: atom_id res chain seq x y z
N MET A 1 23.25 1.78 1.97
CA MET A 1 22.12 2.39 2.68
C MET A 1 21.21 1.26 3.11
N GLU A 2 20.76 1.22 4.35
CA GLU A 2 19.87 0.17 4.80
C GLU A 2 18.51 0.29 4.11
N PRO A 3 17.83 -0.84 3.83
CA PRO A 3 16.52 -0.81 3.19
C PRO A 3 15.46 -0.19 4.09
N VAL A 4 14.52 0.52 3.50
CA VAL A 4 13.33 1.00 4.21
C VAL A 4 12.39 -0.17 4.46
N ILE A 5 11.92 -0.32 5.70
CA ILE A 5 10.96 -1.37 6.05
C ILE A 5 9.53 -0.82 5.89
N VAL A 6 8.73 -1.51 5.08
CA VAL A 6 7.30 -1.27 4.93
C VAL A 6 6.54 -2.45 5.51
N ILE A 7 5.54 -2.18 6.36
CA ILE A 7 4.75 -3.23 7.02
C ILE A 7 3.34 -3.27 6.43
N GLY A 8 2.97 -4.45 5.92
CA GLY A 8 1.70 -4.73 5.28
C GLY A 8 1.69 -4.46 3.79
N ALA A 9 1.36 -5.48 2.99
CA ALA A 9 1.22 -5.40 1.55
C ALA A 9 -0.24 -5.15 1.10
N GLY A 10 -0.99 -4.35 1.85
CA GLY A 10 -2.27 -3.80 1.42
C GLY A 10 -2.09 -2.74 0.33
N LEU A 11 -3.17 -2.04 -0.04
CA LEU A 11 -3.12 -0.98 -1.07
C LEU A 11 -2.04 0.06 -0.76
N ALA A 12 -2.03 0.57 0.48
CA ALA A 12 -1.13 1.63 0.90
C ALA A 12 0.33 1.18 0.98
N GLY A 13 0.60 0.00 1.59
CA GLY A 13 1.97 -0.51 1.72
C GLY A 13 2.57 -0.92 0.38
N SER A 14 1.78 -1.51 -0.51
CA SER A 14 2.22 -1.82 -1.87
C SER A 14 2.56 -0.55 -2.66
N GLU A 15 1.73 0.50 -2.55
CA GLU A 15 2.02 1.80 -3.18
C GLU A 15 3.28 2.44 -2.62
N ALA A 16 3.45 2.44 -1.29
CA ALA A 16 4.62 3.02 -0.64
C ALA A 16 5.92 2.30 -1.05
N ALA A 17 5.92 0.97 -1.01
CA ALA A 17 7.06 0.17 -1.44
C ALA A 17 7.43 0.45 -2.91
N TRP A 18 6.43 0.52 -3.78
CA TRP A 18 6.60 0.85 -5.18
C TRP A 18 7.21 2.23 -5.40
N GLN A 19 6.64 3.25 -4.76
CA GLN A 19 7.10 4.63 -4.91
C GLN A 19 8.52 4.85 -4.37
N LEU A 20 8.90 4.18 -3.28
CA LEU A 20 10.28 4.19 -2.76
C LEU A 20 11.24 3.52 -3.75
N ALA A 21 10.89 2.32 -4.20
CA ALA A 21 11.74 1.54 -5.10
C ALA A 21 11.96 2.24 -6.45
N ARG A 22 10.92 2.86 -7.02
CA ARG A 22 11.06 3.69 -8.24
C ARG A 22 12.01 4.88 -8.08
N ARG A 23 12.20 5.35 -6.86
CA ARG A 23 13.15 6.43 -6.53
C ARG A 23 14.56 5.92 -6.17
N GLY A 24 14.81 4.62 -6.39
CA GLY A 24 16.10 4.00 -6.13
C GLY A 24 16.35 3.60 -4.69
N VAL A 25 15.32 3.62 -3.85
CA VAL A 25 15.42 3.21 -2.44
C VAL A 25 15.13 1.72 -2.33
N SER A 26 16.04 0.96 -1.70
CA SER A 26 15.80 -0.44 -1.38
C SER A 26 14.73 -0.58 -0.30
N VAL A 27 13.81 -1.53 -0.47
CA VAL A 27 12.65 -1.73 0.41
C VAL A 27 12.59 -3.18 0.86
N THR A 28 12.33 -3.38 2.16
CA THR A 28 11.88 -4.67 2.71
C THR A 28 10.39 -4.54 3.03
N LEU A 29 9.55 -5.20 2.23
CA LEU A 29 8.10 -5.24 2.43
C LEU A 29 7.74 -6.48 3.25
N ARG A 30 7.25 -6.28 4.49
CA ARG A 30 6.83 -7.35 5.39
C ARG A 30 5.32 -7.56 5.31
N GLU A 31 4.90 -8.77 4.97
CA GLU A 31 3.49 -9.13 4.87
C GLU A 31 3.21 -10.40 5.69
N MET A 32 2.14 -10.38 6.47
CA MET A 32 1.78 -11.54 7.30
C MET A 32 1.17 -12.70 6.50
N LYS A 33 0.59 -12.43 5.34
CA LYS A 33 0.08 -13.48 4.45
C LYS A 33 1.23 -14.17 3.69
N PRO A 34 1.13 -15.45 3.40
CA PRO A 34 0.04 -16.38 3.71
C PRO A 34 0.09 -16.98 5.11
N ALA A 35 1.16 -16.74 5.90
CA ALA A 35 1.36 -17.37 7.21
C ALA A 35 0.21 -17.08 8.18
N LYS A 36 -0.35 -15.86 8.13
CA LYS A 36 -1.51 -15.46 8.92
C LYS A 36 -2.52 -14.70 8.06
N MET A 37 -3.76 -15.16 8.09
CA MET A 37 -4.90 -14.52 7.42
C MET A 37 -5.78 -13.81 8.44
N THR A 38 -6.39 -12.68 8.06
CA THR A 38 -7.50 -12.11 8.85
C THR A 38 -8.84 -12.62 8.32
N PRO A 39 -9.93 -12.51 9.12
CA PRO A 39 -11.27 -12.91 8.63
C PRO A 39 -11.75 -12.17 7.38
N ALA A 40 -11.17 -11.01 7.07
CA ALA A 40 -11.53 -10.20 5.90
C ALA A 40 -10.81 -10.64 4.61
N HIS A 41 -9.69 -11.32 4.72
CA HIS A 41 -8.89 -11.72 3.56
C HIS A 41 -9.29 -13.11 3.07
N HIS A 42 -9.33 -13.28 1.75
CA HIS A 42 -9.69 -14.52 1.07
C HIS A 42 -8.56 -15.05 0.17
N THR A 43 -7.54 -14.22 -0.09
CA THR A 43 -6.40 -14.57 -0.94
C THR A 43 -5.08 -14.18 -0.28
N GLU A 44 -4.00 -14.79 -0.73
CA GLU A 44 -2.63 -14.43 -0.32
C GLU A 44 -2.08 -13.19 -1.06
N TRP A 45 -2.80 -12.68 -2.05
CA TRP A 45 -2.32 -11.60 -2.90
C TRP A 45 -2.30 -10.24 -2.19
N PHE A 46 -1.40 -9.37 -2.66
CA PHE A 46 -1.25 -8.00 -2.16
C PHE A 46 -2.35 -7.09 -2.69
N GLY A 47 -2.63 -6.00 -1.97
CA GLY A 47 -3.64 -5.03 -2.40
C GLY A 47 -5.06 -5.59 -2.50
N GLU A 48 -5.38 -6.68 -1.80
CA GLU A 48 -6.70 -7.31 -1.86
C GLU A 48 -7.82 -6.34 -1.45
N LEU A 49 -8.84 -6.21 -2.31
CA LEU A 49 -10.04 -5.43 -2.02
C LEU A 49 -11.06 -6.28 -1.26
N VAL A 50 -11.14 -6.11 0.05
CA VAL A 50 -11.93 -6.99 0.93
C VAL A 50 -13.41 -6.65 1.01
N CYS A 51 -13.81 -5.39 0.78
CA CYS A 51 -15.21 -4.96 0.94
C CYS A 51 -15.94 -4.84 -0.39
N SER A 52 -15.35 -4.15 -1.35
CA SER A 52 -15.96 -3.81 -2.64
C SER A 52 -14.92 -3.93 -3.74
N ASN A 53 -15.37 -4.14 -4.98
CA ASN A 53 -14.51 -4.07 -6.15
C ASN A 53 -14.39 -2.65 -6.73
N SER A 54 -14.98 -1.66 -6.06
CA SER A 54 -14.98 -0.26 -6.52
C SER A 54 -14.00 0.57 -5.73
N LEU A 55 -13.19 1.33 -6.45
CA LEU A 55 -12.34 2.40 -5.94
C LEU A 55 -13.05 3.77 -6.01
N ARG A 56 -14.39 3.79 -5.98
CA ARG A 56 -15.26 4.98 -6.05
C ARG A 56 -15.20 5.70 -7.39
N SER A 57 -15.67 6.96 -7.40
CA SER A 57 -15.76 7.77 -8.60
C SER A 57 -14.42 7.96 -9.29
N ASP A 58 -14.46 7.95 -10.63
CA ASP A 58 -13.33 8.27 -11.50
C ASP A 58 -13.56 9.58 -12.30
N GLN A 59 -14.59 10.32 -11.90
CA GLN A 59 -14.95 11.59 -12.57
C GLN A 59 -14.13 12.74 -12.01
N LEU A 60 -13.51 13.52 -12.89
CA LEU A 60 -12.61 14.62 -12.51
C LEU A 60 -13.31 15.78 -11.79
N GLU A 61 -14.62 15.87 -11.95
CA GLU A 61 -15.46 16.92 -11.34
C GLU A 61 -15.63 16.76 -9.83
N ASN A 62 -15.23 15.61 -9.29
CA ASN A 62 -15.25 15.39 -7.84
C ASN A 62 -13.86 15.09 -7.28
N ALA A 63 -13.68 15.38 -5.99
CA ALA A 63 -12.38 15.28 -5.33
C ALA A 63 -11.75 13.89 -5.42
N VAL A 64 -12.56 12.82 -5.35
CA VAL A 64 -12.07 11.44 -5.39
C VAL A 64 -11.53 11.07 -6.78
N GLY A 65 -12.18 11.54 -7.83
CA GLY A 65 -11.73 11.32 -9.20
C GLY A 65 -10.50 12.16 -9.54
N LEU A 66 -10.51 13.45 -9.16
CA LEU A 66 -9.37 14.34 -9.33
C LEU A 66 -8.11 13.76 -8.69
N LEU A 67 -8.23 13.27 -7.47
CA LEU A 67 -7.15 12.63 -6.75
C LEU A 67 -6.57 11.42 -7.48
N LYS A 68 -7.42 10.57 -8.07
CA LYS A 68 -6.96 9.44 -8.86
C LYS A 68 -6.14 9.88 -10.06
N GLU A 69 -6.56 10.96 -10.70
CA GLU A 69 -5.81 11.54 -11.81
C GLU A 69 -4.44 12.06 -11.35
N GLU A 70 -4.36 12.72 -10.19
CA GLU A 70 -3.08 13.14 -9.61
C GLU A 70 -2.18 11.92 -9.34
N LEU A 71 -2.74 10.85 -8.76
CA LEU A 71 -2.00 9.61 -8.52
C LEU A 71 -1.54 8.94 -9.82
N ARG A 72 -2.35 8.96 -10.89
CA ARG A 72 -1.93 8.46 -12.22
C ARG A 72 -0.72 9.22 -12.74
N ARG A 73 -0.71 10.54 -12.63
CA ARG A 73 0.44 11.40 -13.00
C ARG A 73 1.70 11.14 -12.17
N MET A 74 1.53 10.59 -10.97
CA MET A 74 2.63 10.15 -10.10
C MET A 74 3.04 8.70 -10.35
N ASP A 75 2.53 8.06 -11.40
CA ASP A 75 2.78 6.65 -11.75
C ASP A 75 2.44 5.68 -10.61
N SER A 76 1.28 5.87 -9.99
CA SER A 76 0.77 4.98 -8.93
C SER A 76 0.69 3.54 -9.43
N LEU A 77 1.23 2.61 -8.64
CA LEU A 77 1.09 1.17 -8.87
C LEU A 77 -0.39 0.77 -8.84
N ILE A 78 -1.09 1.23 -7.81
CA ILE A 78 -2.49 0.86 -7.56
C ILE A 78 -3.38 1.33 -8.72
N LEU A 79 -3.23 2.57 -9.19
CA LEU A 79 -4.02 3.08 -10.30
C LEU A 79 -3.64 2.40 -11.62
N THR A 80 -2.37 2.13 -11.86
CA THR A 80 -1.91 1.40 -13.04
C THR A 80 -2.54 0.00 -13.10
N CYS A 81 -2.55 -0.73 -11.99
CA CYS A 81 -3.17 -2.06 -11.92
C CYS A 81 -4.69 -1.97 -12.02
N ALA A 82 -5.32 -0.96 -11.41
CA ALA A 82 -6.77 -0.77 -11.46
C ALA A 82 -7.26 -0.47 -12.87
N ASP A 83 -6.58 0.43 -13.57
CA ASP A 83 -6.95 0.79 -14.94
C ASP A 83 -6.80 -0.39 -15.92
N ALA A 84 -5.78 -1.25 -15.71
CA ALA A 84 -5.57 -2.47 -16.50
C ALA A 84 -6.61 -3.57 -16.25
N HIS A 85 -7.28 -3.55 -15.08
CA HIS A 85 -8.29 -4.56 -14.70
C HIS A 85 -9.67 -3.93 -14.48
N ARG A 86 -9.93 -2.80 -15.12
CA ARG A 86 -11.19 -2.08 -15.06
C ARG A 86 -12.34 -2.91 -15.58
N VAL A 87 -13.46 -2.88 -14.86
CA VAL A 87 -14.75 -3.40 -15.31
C VAL A 87 -15.75 -2.26 -15.45
N GLU A 88 -16.77 -2.44 -16.29
CA GLU A 88 -17.75 -1.41 -16.52
C GLU A 88 -18.61 -1.16 -15.27
N ALA A 89 -18.63 0.10 -14.80
CA ALA A 89 -19.35 0.52 -13.60
C ALA A 89 -19.78 2.00 -13.67
N GLY A 90 -20.20 2.49 -14.83
CA GLY A 90 -20.60 3.88 -15.04
C GLY A 90 -19.48 4.87 -14.70
N GLY A 91 -19.70 5.81 -13.79
CA GLY A 91 -18.71 6.83 -13.40
C GLY A 91 -17.73 6.37 -12.29
N ALA A 92 -17.78 5.10 -11.88
CA ALA A 92 -16.87 4.57 -10.87
C ALA A 92 -15.70 3.81 -11.49
N LEU A 93 -14.56 3.79 -10.79
CA LEU A 93 -13.45 2.88 -11.09
C LEU A 93 -13.69 1.57 -10.36
N ALA A 94 -14.30 0.61 -11.03
CA ALA A 94 -14.44 -0.75 -10.51
C ALA A 94 -13.48 -1.69 -11.24
N VAL A 95 -13.04 -2.75 -10.57
CA VAL A 95 -12.03 -3.67 -11.08
C VAL A 95 -12.43 -5.13 -10.90
N ASP A 96 -11.87 -6.00 -11.73
CA ASP A 96 -11.78 -7.41 -11.40
C ASP A 96 -10.81 -7.57 -10.22
N ARG A 97 -11.36 -7.96 -9.06
CA ARG A 97 -10.61 -8.06 -7.80
C ARG A 97 -9.40 -8.98 -7.89
N HIS A 98 -9.59 -10.14 -8.54
CA HIS A 98 -8.55 -11.15 -8.63
C HIS A 98 -7.43 -10.71 -9.58
N GLY A 99 -7.79 -10.24 -10.75
CA GLY A 99 -6.83 -9.70 -11.73
C GLY A 99 -6.04 -8.54 -11.16
N PHE A 100 -6.72 -7.61 -10.50
CA PHE A 100 -6.11 -6.45 -9.85
C PHE A 100 -5.09 -6.85 -8.77
N ALA A 101 -5.50 -7.66 -7.78
CA ALA A 101 -4.63 -8.05 -6.67
C ALA A 101 -3.43 -8.88 -7.15
N ARG A 102 -3.65 -9.76 -8.12
CA ARG A 102 -2.58 -10.53 -8.77
C ARG A 102 -1.58 -9.60 -9.47
N ALA A 103 -2.04 -8.63 -10.24
CA ALA A 103 -1.16 -7.69 -10.93
C ALA A 103 -0.33 -6.84 -9.95
N VAL A 104 -0.93 -6.38 -8.85
CA VAL A 104 -0.19 -5.68 -7.77
C VAL A 104 0.90 -6.59 -7.20
N THR A 105 0.57 -7.84 -6.88
CA THR A 105 1.51 -8.81 -6.34
C THR A 105 2.68 -9.08 -7.28
N GLU A 106 2.39 -9.34 -8.56
CA GLU A 106 3.40 -9.62 -9.58
C GLU A 106 4.36 -8.43 -9.76
N LYS A 107 3.85 -7.21 -9.82
CA LYS A 107 4.69 -6.00 -9.96
C LYS A 107 5.59 -5.78 -8.74
N ILE A 108 5.08 -5.96 -7.53
CA ILE A 108 5.87 -5.84 -6.30
C ILE A 108 6.96 -6.92 -6.25
N ARG A 109 6.60 -8.19 -6.46
CA ARG A 109 7.54 -9.31 -6.37
C ARG A 109 8.61 -9.30 -7.48
N SER A 110 8.31 -8.69 -8.62
CA SER A 110 9.26 -8.59 -9.74
C SER A 110 10.20 -7.37 -9.65
N HIS A 111 9.97 -6.44 -8.73
CA HIS A 111 10.78 -5.23 -8.65
C HIS A 111 12.13 -5.49 -7.97
N PRO A 112 13.28 -5.17 -8.60
CA PRO A 112 14.61 -5.57 -8.11
C PRO A 112 15.02 -4.93 -6.78
N LEU A 113 14.40 -3.81 -6.40
CA LEU A 113 14.69 -3.10 -5.14
C LEU A 113 13.66 -3.41 -4.03
N ILE A 114 12.72 -4.33 -4.26
CA ILE A 114 11.74 -4.72 -3.25
C ILE A 114 12.00 -6.17 -2.85
N THR A 115 12.36 -6.38 -1.59
CA THR A 115 12.44 -7.72 -0.98
C THR A 115 11.17 -7.96 -0.17
N VAL A 116 10.46 -9.05 -0.45
CA VAL A 116 9.26 -9.42 0.32
C VAL A 116 9.65 -10.43 1.39
N GLU A 117 9.32 -10.11 2.64
CA GLU A 117 9.46 -11.01 3.79
C GLU A 117 8.07 -11.38 4.32
N GLU A 118 7.79 -12.68 4.36
CA GLU A 118 6.53 -13.21 4.86
C GLU A 118 6.61 -13.48 6.37
N GLY A 119 5.60 -13.04 7.10
CA GLY A 119 5.50 -13.24 8.54
C GLY A 119 4.86 -12.08 9.28
N GLU A 120 4.29 -12.39 10.44
CA GLU A 120 3.68 -11.39 11.31
C GLU A 120 4.75 -10.55 12.01
N VAL A 121 4.62 -9.23 11.94
CA VAL A 121 5.43 -8.30 12.72
C VAL A 121 4.79 -8.13 14.09
N THR A 122 5.46 -8.60 15.13
CA THR A 122 5.02 -8.49 16.52
C THR A 122 5.82 -7.43 17.28
N HIS A 123 5.34 -7.02 18.45
CA HIS A 123 5.99 -6.04 19.32
C HIS A 123 7.46 -6.37 19.69
N GLN A 124 7.86 -7.63 19.59
CA GLN A 124 9.25 -8.03 19.87
C GLN A 124 10.28 -7.49 18.87
N TYR A 125 9.82 -7.11 17.65
CA TYR A 125 10.71 -6.58 16.62
C TYR A 125 10.96 -5.07 16.75
N PHE A 126 10.15 -4.34 17.51
CA PHE A 126 10.28 -2.90 17.65
C PHE A 126 10.13 -2.47 19.12
N PRO A 127 11.22 -2.10 19.79
CA PRO A 127 11.12 -1.41 21.06
C PRO A 127 10.57 0.01 20.83
N PHE A 128 9.25 0.16 20.91
CA PHE A 128 8.54 1.43 20.68
C PHE A 128 8.93 2.58 21.63
N HIS A 129 9.81 2.35 22.58
CA HIS A 129 10.14 3.32 23.62
C HIS A 129 10.94 4.55 23.12
N HIS A 130 11.45 4.55 21.86
CA HIS A 130 12.23 5.64 21.32
C HIS A 130 11.82 6.08 19.90
N CYS A 131 10.69 5.61 19.38
CA CYS A 131 10.21 6.02 18.07
C CYS A 131 9.48 7.36 18.14
N ARG A 132 10.01 8.39 17.50
CA ARG A 132 9.26 9.62 17.20
C ARG A 132 8.48 9.40 15.91
N CYS A 133 7.15 9.30 16.03
CA CYS A 133 6.28 9.26 14.87
C CYS A 133 6.17 10.69 14.29
N ILE A 134 6.74 10.92 13.14
CA ILE A 134 6.56 12.16 12.39
C ILE A 134 5.41 11.92 11.41
N GLY A 135 4.24 12.46 11.76
CA GLY A 135 3.09 12.48 10.84
C GLY A 135 3.32 13.52 9.75
N ILE A 136 3.63 13.11 8.54
CA ILE A 136 3.60 14.03 7.40
C ILE A 136 2.17 14.10 6.89
N TRP A 137 1.44 15.09 7.38
CA TRP A 137 0.11 15.46 6.92
C TRP A 137 0.25 16.27 5.63
N LYS A 138 0.33 15.59 4.50
CA LYS A 138 -0.03 16.21 3.22
C LYS A 138 -0.51 15.13 2.26
N ILE A 139 -1.81 15.18 2.04
CA ILE A 139 -2.53 14.61 0.90
C ILE A 139 -2.41 13.08 0.73
N LEU A 140 -3.42 12.37 1.20
CA LEU A 140 -3.98 11.09 0.76
C LEU A 140 -3.36 9.77 1.16
N VAL A 141 -2.24 9.76 1.82
CA VAL A 141 -1.78 8.57 2.52
C VAL A 141 -1.28 9.05 3.87
N GLN A 142 -1.92 8.61 4.94
CA GLN A 142 -1.40 8.84 6.29
C GLN A 142 -0.18 7.95 6.47
N LEU A 143 0.96 8.42 5.93
CA LEU A 143 2.27 7.81 6.14
C LEU A 143 2.72 8.19 7.54
N LEU A 144 2.61 7.27 8.49
CA LEU A 144 3.30 7.40 9.75
C LEU A 144 4.75 6.99 9.51
N VAL A 145 5.63 7.98 9.37
CA VAL A 145 7.08 7.75 9.37
C VAL A 145 7.53 7.74 10.81
N CYS A 146 7.99 6.60 11.28
CA CYS A 146 8.59 6.46 12.59
C CYS A 146 10.12 6.48 12.45
N GLU A 147 10.77 7.57 12.87
CA GLU A 147 12.22 7.61 12.97
C GLU A 147 12.67 7.06 14.32
N CYS A 148 13.40 5.97 14.30
CA CYS A 148 14.04 5.43 15.50
C CYS A 148 15.46 5.98 15.59
N HIS A 149 15.70 6.89 16.54
CA HIS A 149 17.01 7.53 16.74
C HIS A 149 18.12 6.57 17.20
N SER A 150 17.79 5.35 17.59
CA SER A 150 18.77 4.39 18.11
C SER A 150 19.23 3.33 17.11
N CYS A 151 18.65 3.24 15.93
CA CYS A 151 18.94 2.18 14.96
C CYS A 151 18.93 2.59 13.49
N ASP A 152 19.00 3.86 13.13
CA ASP A 152 18.95 4.38 11.73
C ASP A 152 17.83 3.77 10.86
N LEU A 153 16.75 3.32 11.49
CA LEU A 153 15.65 2.62 10.83
C LEU A 153 14.48 3.56 10.59
N THR A 154 14.13 3.80 9.34
CA THR A 154 12.91 4.53 8.97
C THR A 154 11.77 3.53 8.78
N LEU A 155 10.79 3.58 9.67
CA LEU A 155 9.62 2.70 9.65
C LEU A 155 8.40 3.43 9.11
N PHE A 156 7.78 2.91 8.05
CA PHE A 156 6.48 3.35 7.56
C PHE A 156 5.39 2.43 8.11
N HIS A 157 4.58 2.95 9.01
CA HIS A 157 3.43 2.22 9.56
C HIS A 157 2.12 2.76 8.98
N PHE A 158 1.37 1.90 8.32
CA PHE A 158 0.05 2.22 7.80
C PHE A 158 -1.00 1.75 8.79
N THR A 159 -1.68 2.69 9.45
CA THR A 159 -2.78 2.36 10.33
C THR A 159 -4.07 2.08 9.56
N HIS A 160 -4.92 1.27 10.16
CA HIS A 160 -6.20 0.78 9.65
C HIS A 160 -7.23 1.90 9.34
N ASP A 161 -6.95 3.15 9.72
CA ASP A 161 -7.90 4.28 9.61
C ASP A 161 -8.15 4.77 8.18
N LEU A 162 -7.37 4.29 7.18
CA LEU A 162 -7.70 4.54 5.78
C LEU A 162 -9.00 3.86 5.33
N PHE A 163 -9.50 2.92 6.13
CA PHE A 163 -10.73 2.20 5.84
C PHE A 163 -11.96 3.11 5.78
N HIS A 164 -11.99 4.18 6.59
CA HIS A 164 -13.10 5.13 6.63
C HIS A 164 -13.08 6.20 5.54
N LEU A 165 -11.96 6.40 4.85
CA LEU A 165 -11.88 7.34 3.72
C LEU A 165 -12.34 6.74 2.40
N PHE A 166 -12.47 5.41 2.34
CA PHE A 166 -12.92 4.67 1.17
C PHE A 166 -14.31 4.01 1.34
N GLN A 167 -14.98 4.20 2.47
CA GLN A 167 -16.42 3.92 2.64
C GLN A 167 -17.21 5.23 2.40
#